data_532386a58e91c617192d3a1dd5894b10
#
_entry.id   532386a58e91c617192d3a1dd5894b10
#
_cell.length_a   1.000
_cell.length_b   1.000
_cell.length_c   1.000
_cell.angle_alpha   90.00
_cell.angle_beta   90.00
_cell.angle_gamma   90.00
#
_symmetry.space_group_name_H-M   'P 1'
#
loop_
_entity.id
_entity.type
_entity.pdbx_description
1 polymer ?
#
loop_
_entity_poly.entity_id
_entity_poly.type
_entity_poly.pdbx_seq_one_letter_code
_entity_poly.pdbx_strand_id
1 'polypeptide(L)'
;QPLRAVIRKGKSHYVCDARLEQRLGQLDLQKKNWKAGAALLSLQGQLDMDETAHLSGYDRERVCVPRICDCGRESCRYRSFLEDCDSGHYLFHICNHNLLLADAIHRGSGREPILPDACALVVDEAHKLPETARQMFGVTLAAEDIRTLTYSLRGERFLLAADILRDTSASLMRKLASPPKDKPFAYYTNSLAAPERSLTVISRQLHGLLTPATRRRLKNVFSTVSLFRQGNPEMVFYTEEDNCGGTMLCATIADLTAQLRQTLWRQERPVVLTSATLAVGEDFRRFKEETGLLTDSRVTESVAPSPFDYQQNCLLYLPQIPPRQKAAAYYDELAKEIAALLNAAQGHALALFTSYAAMSAVKE
;
A
#
# COMPACT_ATOMS: atom_id res chain seq x y z
N GLN A 1 14.08 6.57 -33.36
CA GLN A 1 14.37 7.27 -32.10
C GLN A 1 14.19 6.31 -30.95
N PRO A 2 15.05 6.31 -29.91
CA PRO A 2 14.83 5.50 -28.73
C PRO A 2 13.51 5.92 -28.06
N LEU A 3 12.70 4.94 -27.66
CA LEU A 3 11.47 5.20 -26.91
C LEU A 3 11.84 5.77 -25.53
N ARG A 4 11.28 6.93 -25.20
CA ARG A 4 11.49 7.55 -23.89
C ARG A 4 10.41 7.11 -22.93
N ALA A 5 10.82 6.49 -21.84
CA ALA A 5 9.95 6.02 -20.77
C ALA A 5 10.37 6.63 -19.43
N VAL A 6 9.41 6.89 -18.56
CA VAL A 6 9.65 7.30 -17.18
C VAL A 6 8.88 6.41 -16.22
N ILE A 7 9.53 6.04 -15.10
CA ILE A 7 8.92 5.29 -14.02
C ILE A 7 8.42 6.28 -12.96
N ARG A 8 7.13 6.25 -12.68
CA ARG A 8 6.49 7.06 -11.64
C ARG A 8 6.06 6.20 -10.47
N LYS A 9 6.54 6.55 -9.29
CA LYS A 9 6.25 5.86 -8.02
C LYS A 9 5.47 6.78 -7.08
N GLY A 10 4.94 6.22 -6.00
CA GLY A 10 4.33 7.02 -4.94
C GLY A 10 5.35 7.94 -4.26
N LYS A 11 4.88 9.05 -3.67
CA LYS A 11 5.73 10.07 -3.01
C LYS A 11 6.70 9.49 -1.98
N SER A 12 6.33 8.41 -1.29
CA SER A 12 7.14 7.74 -0.28
C SER A 12 8.40 7.05 -0.83
N HIS A 13 8.53 6.95 -2.15
CA HIS A 13 9.71 6.39 -2.81
C HIS A 13 10.76 7.45 -3.16
N TYR A 14 10.42 8.74 -3.07
CA TYR A 14 11.30 9.84 -3.45
C TYR A 14 11.80 10.61 -2.24
N VAL A 15 13.03 11.11 -2.37
CA VAL A 15 13.70 11.92 -1.33
C VAL A 15 13.11 13.32 -1.29
N CYS A 16 12.86 13.81 -0.08
CA CYS A 16 12.61 15.22 0.21
C CYS A 16 13.90 15.89 0.70
N ASP A 17 14.46 16.82 -0.08
CA ASP A 17 15.72 17.48 0.25
C ASP A 17 15.71 18.17 1.61
N ALA A 18 14.61 18.84 1.97
CA ALA A 18 14.47 19.50 3.27
C ALA A 18 14.53 18.51 4.44
N ARG A 19 13.87 17.36 4.31
CA ARG A 19 13.87 16.32 5.32
C ARG A 19 15.21 15.57 5.39
N LEU A 20 15.85 15.37 4.24
CA LEU A 20 17.18 14.77 4.18
C LEU A 20 18.20 15.64 4.91
N GLU A 21 18.23 16.94 4.65
CA GLU A 21 19.11 17.90 5.33
C GLU A 21 18.86 17.91 6.85
N GLN A 22 17.59 17.99 7.26
CA GLN A 22 17.22 17.92 8.66
C GLN A 22 17.70 16.62 9.31
N ARG A 23 17.55 15.49 8.63
CA ARG A 23 17.96 14.18 9.15
C ARG A 23 19.48 14.06 9.24
N LEU A 24 20.21 14.52 8.23
CA LEU A 24 21.67 14.55 8.25
C LEU A 24 22.22 15.44 9.37
N GLY A 25 21.59 16.60 9.62
CA GLY A 25 21.96 17.47 10.74
C GLY A 25 21.71 16.88 12.15
N GLN A 26 20.85 15.87 12.25
CA GLN A 26 20.58 15.15 13.50
C GLN A 26 21.52 13.95 13.74
N LEU A 27 22.29 13.54 12.72
CA LEU A 27 23.22 12.44 12.84
C LEU A 27 24.52 12.92 13.47
N ASP A 28 24.87 12.29 14.60
CA ASP A 28 26.22 12.37 15.14
C ASP A 28 27.14 11.42 14.35
N LEU A 29 27.77 11.95 13.31
CA LEU A 29 28.64 11.20 12.38
C LEU A 29 29.87 10.58 13.07
N GLN A 30 30.16 10.95 14.32
CA GLN A 30 31.28 10.42 15.09
C GLN A 30 30.94 9.14 15.86
N LYS A 31 29.65 8.81 16.03
CA LYS A 31 29.21 7.57 16.70
C LYS A 31 28.83 6.50 15.67
N LYS A 32 29.13 5.23 15.97
CA LYS A 32 28.83 3.91 15.34
C LYS A 32 27.79 3.79 14.17
N ASN A 33 27.19 4.90 13.70
CA ASN A 33 26.12 4.95 12.69
C ASN A 33 26.61 5.34 11.28
N TRP A 34 27.91 5.18 11.01
CA TRP A 34 28.47 5.58 9.71
C TRP A 34 27.82 4.91 8.50
N LYS A 35 27.31 3.64 8.64
CA LYS A 35 26.59 2.96 7.55
C LYS A 35 25.26 3.64 7.21
N ALA A 36 24.49 4.03 8.21
CA ALA A 36 23.27 4.80 8.03
C ALA A 36 23.57 6.20 7.45
N GLY A 37 24.63 6.84 7.92
CA GLY A 37 25.11 8.11 7.39
C GLY A 37 25.52 8.02 5.94
N ALA A 38 26.23 6.98 5.53
CA ALA A 38 26.63 6.76 4.14
C ALA A 38 25.43 6.55 3.21
N ALA A 39 24.43 5.76 3.63
CA ALA A 39 23.19 5.56 2.88
C ALA A 39 22.39 6.88 2.73
N LEU A 40 22.33 7.70 3.77
CA LEU A 40 21.66 9.00 3.70
C LEU A 40 22.43 10.02 2.85
N LEU A 41 23.76 10.00 2.89
CA LEU A 41 24.60 10.87 2.06
C LEU A 41 24.47 10.52 0.56
N SER A 42 24.34 9.22 0.22
CA SER A 42 24.12 8.82 -1.18
C SER A 42 22.84 9.39 -1.78
N LEU A 43 21.82 9.65 -0.94
CA LEU A 43 20.57 10.29 -1.37
C LEU A 43 20.71 11.76 -1.80
N GLN A 44 21.85 12.42 -1.55
CA GLN A 44 22.11 13.75 -2.09
C GLN A 44 22.21 13.76 -3.61
N GLY A 45 22.68 12.65 -4.22
CA GLY A 45 22.78 12.48 -5.66
C GLY A 45 21.63 11.70 -6.31
N GLN A 46 20.77 11.03 -5.50
CA GLN A 46 19.69 10.16 -5.98
C GLN A 46 18.33 10.67 -5.50
N LEU A 47 17.35 10.70 -6.39
CA LEU A 47 15.97 11.07 -6.05
C LEU A 47 15.15 9.85 -5.62
N ASP A 48 15.33 8.72 -6.30
CA ASP A 48 14.64 7.46 -6.01
C ASP A 48 15.37 6.68 -4.90
N MET A 49 14.70 6.50 -3.78
CA MET A 49 15.25 5.79 -2.62
C MET A 49 15.37 4.28 -2.83
N ASP A 50 14.67 3.71 -3.80
CA ASP A 50 14.75 2.27 -4.07
C ASP A 50 16.08 1.88 -4.72
N GLU A 51 16.80 2.84 -5.29
CA GLU A 51 18.13 2.66 -5.85
C GLU A 51 19.24 2.69 -4.78
N THR A 52 18.89 3.06 -3.53
CA THR A 52 19.86 3.17 -2.44
C THR A 52 19.89 1.91 -1.60
N ALA A 53 21.02 1.20 -1.65
CA ALA A 53 21.22 0.03 -0.80
C ALA A 53 21.30 0.39 0.69
N HIS A 54 20.76 -0.48 1.55
CA HIS A 54 20.86 -0.40 3.02
C HIS A 54 20.18 0.79 3.70
N LEU A 55 19.28 1.51 3.04
CA LEU A 55 18.47 2.53 3.68
C LEU A 55 17.44 1.86 4.61
N SER A 56 17.53 2.18 5.93
CA SER A 56 16.58 1.63 6.92
C SER A 56 15.16 2.15 6.68
N GLY A 57 14.14 1.33 7.03
CA GLY A 57 12.73 1.78 6.99
C GLY A 57 12.50 3.03 7.83
N TYR A 58 13.17 3.13 8.97
CA TYR A 58 13.13 4.29 9.87
C TYR A 58 13.63 5.59 9.19
N ASP A 59 14.74 5.52 8.47
CA ASP A 59 15.28 6.69 7.77
C ASP A 59 14.47 7.00 6.52
N ARG A 60 14.03 5.97 5.79
CA ARG A 60 13.15 6.12 4.62
C ARG A 60 11.90 6.95 4.93
N GLU A 61 11.18 6.64 5.99
CA GLU A 61 9.99 7.39 6.41
C GLU A 61 10.28 8.85 6.77
N ARG A 62 11.48 9.12 7.29
CA ARG A 62 11.88 10.47 7.70
C ARG A 62 12.35 11.35 6.58
N VAL A 63 12.92 10.78 5.53
CA VAL A 63 13.48 11.54 4.41
C VAL A 63 12.60 11.52 3.16
N CYS A 64 11.54 10.70 3.12
CA CYS A 64 10.64 10.64 1.96
C CYS A 64 9.85 11.94 1.76
N VAL A 65 9.41 12.17 0.52
CA VAL A 65 8.48 13.24 0.19
C VAL A 65 7.17 13.04 0.97
N PRO A 66 6.75 14.01 1.80
CA PRO A 66 5.52 13.90 2.57
C PRO A 66 4.29 13.90 1.67
N ARG A 67 3.21 13.30 2.15
CA ARG A 67 1.91 13.32 1.44
C ARG A 67 1.48 14.74 1.10
N ILE A 68 1.69 15.67 2.05
CA ILE A 68 1.46 17.11 1.88
C ILE A 68 2.81 17.77 2.07
N CYS A 69 3.29 18.47 1.03
CA CYS A 69 4.51 19.25 1.09
C CYS A 69 4.14 20.74 1.10
N ASP A 70 4.58 21.44 2.12
CA ASP A 70 4.42 22.88 2.34
C ASP A 70 5.78 23.60 2.52
N CYS A 71 6.89 22.94 2.17
CA CYS A 71 8.23 23.46 2.43
C CYS A 71 8.59 24.74 1.66
N GLY A 72 7.81 25.13 0.64
CA GLY A 72 8.00 26.37 -0.12
C GLY A 72 9.35 26.50 -0.87
N ARG A 73 10.14 25.41 -0.95
CA ARG A 73 11.45 25.45 -1.64
C ARG A 73 11.26 25.68 -3.13
N GLU A 74 11.97 26.68 -3.67
CA GLU A 74 12.04 26.95 -5.12
C GLU A 74 12.80 25.83 -5.84
N SER A 75 13.95 25.39 -5.31
CA SER A 75 14.74 24.28 -5.85
C SER A 75 14.40 22.96 -5.18
N CYS A 76 13.35 22.29 -5.64
CA CYS A 76 12.94 20.96 -5.16
C CYS A 76 13.13 19.93 -6.26
N ARG A 77 14.05 18.96 -6.08
CA ARG A 77 14.32 17.90 -7.07
C ARG A 77 13.08 17.09 -7.41
N TYR A 78 12.24 16.80 -6.43
CA TYR A 78 11.01 16.07 -6.68
C TYR A 78 10.01 16.86 -7.53
N ARG A 79 9.89 18.18 -7.32
CA ARG A 79 9.05 19.04 -8.14
C ARG A 79 9.58 19.13 -9.58
N SER A 80 10.89 19.37 -9.74
CA SER A 80 11.52 19.39 -11.07
C SER A 80 11.36 18.06 -11.81
N PHE A 81 11.43 16.93 -11.09
CA PHE A 81 11.14 15.60 -11.66
C PHE A 81 9.69 15.49 -12.16
N LEU A 82 8.71 16.00 -11.39
CA LEU A 82 7.31 15.98 -11.84
C LEU A 82 7.09 16.88 -13.05
N GLU A 83 7.68 18.08 -13.06
CA GLU A 83 7.62 19.02 -14.19
C GLU A 83 8.23 18.38 -15.45
N ASP A 84 9.35 17.67 -15.34
CA ASP A 84 9.95 16.93 -16.43
C ASP A 84 9.05 15.78 -16.90
N CYS A 85 8.45 15.01 -15.99
CA CYS A 85 7.48 13.98 -16.34
C CYS A 85 6.29 14.52 -17.14
N ASP A 86 5.81 15.72 -16.82
CA ASP A 86 4.64 16.34 -17.44
C ASP A 86 4.99 17.21 -18.66
N SER A 87 6.27 17.31 -19.02
CA SER A 87 6.79 18.13 -20.13
C SER A 87 6.44 17.60 -21.55
N GLY A 88 5.89 16.40 -21.66
CA GLY A 88 5.61 15.73 -22.93
C GLY A 88 6.83 15.03 -23.57
N HIS A 89 7.97 15.01 -22.90
CA HIS A 89 9.19 14.36 -23.39
C HIS A 89 9.10 12.82 -23.37
N TYR A 90 8.24 12.26 -22.52
CA TYR A 90 8.11 10.81 -22.34
C TYR A 90 6.90 10.28 -23.09
N LEU A 91 7.13 9.23 -23.88
CA LEU A 91 6.07 8.52 -24.60
C LEU A 91 5.37 7.50 -23.67
N PHE A 92 6.11 6.92 -22.74
CA PHE A 92 5.58 5.94 -21.78
C PHE A 92 5.75 6.41 -20.34
N HIS A 93 4.64 6.36 -19.59
CA HIS A 93 4.61 6.53 -18.14
C HIS A 93 4.32 5.19 -17.50
N ILE A 94 5.31 4.61 -16.81
CA ILE A 94 5.21 3.31 -16.13
C ILE A 94 4.92 3.57 -14.66
N CYS A 95 3.88 2.96 -14.12
CA CYS A 95 3.54 3.06 -12.71
C CYS A 95 2.95 1.75 -12.19
N ASN A 96 2.86 1.59 -10.87
CA ASN A 96 2.16 0.47 -10.27
C ASN A 96 0.63 0.72 -10.22
N HIS A 97 -0.14 -0.35 -9.95
CA HIS A 97 -1.60 -0.27 -9.84
C HIS A 97 -2.07 0.73 -8.78
N ASN A 98 -1.34 0.86 -7.66
CA ASN A 98 -1.69 1.83 -6.61
C ASN A 98 -1.67 3.27 -7.11
N LEU A 99 -0.65 3.66 -7.88
CA LEU A 99 -0.56 5.02 -8.41
C LEU A 99 -1.60 5.26 -9.52
N LEU A 100 -1.86 4.26 -10.37
CA LEU A 100 -2.92 4.30 -11.37
C LEU A 100 -4.30 4.51 -10.71
N LEU A 101 -4.62 3.73 -9.67
CA LEU A 101 -5.89 3.86 -8.96
C LEU A 101 -5.99 5.17 -8.17
N ALA A 102 -4.89 5.66 -7.59
CA ALA A 102 -4.86 6.97 -6.95
C ALA A 102 -5.16 8.09 -7.95
N ASP A 103 -4.61 8.03 -9.16
CA ASP A 103 -4.92 8.96 -10.25
C ASP A 103 -6.40 8.87 -10.66
N ALA A 104 -6.91 7.65 -10.84
CA ALA A 104 -8.31 7.43 -11.20
C ALA A 104 -9.28 7.99 -10.12
N ILE A 105 -8.96 7.82 -8.84
CA ILE A 105 -9.72 8.42 -7.72
C ILE A 105 -9.66 9.96 -7.75
N HIS A 106 -8.50 10.54 -8.04
CA HIS A 106 -8.33 11.98 -8.16
C HIS A 106 -9.21 12.53 -9.30
N ARG A 107 -9.13 11.93 -10.48
CA ARG A 107 -9.94 12.32 -11.65
C ARG A 107 -11.43 12.14 -11.38
N GLY A 108 -11.83 11.02 -10.80
CA GLY A 108 -13.24 10.74 -10.45
C GLY A 108 -13.83 11.72 -9.43
N SER A 109 -13.00 12.29 -8.55
CA SER A 109 -13.41 13.28 -7.54
C SER A 109 -13.20 14.74 -7.98
N GLY A 110 -12.87 15.00 -9.25
CA GLY A 110 -12.64 16.34 -9.80
C GLY A 110 -11.39 17.04 -9.23
N ARG A 111 -10.45 16.26 -8.67
CA ARG A 111 -9.15 16.77 -8.24
C ARG A 111 -8.16 16.75 -9.39
N GLU A 112 -7.09 17.52 -9.22
CA GLU A 112 -5.99 17.54 -10.18
C GLU A 112 -5.41 16.14 -10.40
N PRO A 113 -5.23 15.71 -11.68
CA PRO A 113 -4.65 14.42 -12.01
C PRO A 113 -3.24 14.25 -11.44
N ILE A 114 -2.89 13.00 -11.10
CA ILE A 114 -1.53 12.66 -10.66
C ILE A 114 -0.65 12.29 -11.87
N LEU A 115 -1.23 11.62 -12.84
CA LEU A 115 -0.58 11.19 -14.07
C LEU A 115 -1.02 12.07 -15.24
N PRO A 116 -0.18 12.33 -16.23
CA PRO A 116 -0.58 13.05 -17.44
C PRO A 116 -1.65 12.28 -18.21
N ASP A 117 -2.33 12.98 -19.11
CA ASP A 117 -3.29 12.34 -20.01
C ASP A 117 -2.55 11.41 -20.99
N ALA A 118 -3.09 10.21 -21.15
CA ALA A 118 -2.53 9.19 -22.01
C ALA A 118 -3.56 8.77 -23.06
N CYS A 119 -3.11 8.55 -24.29
CA CYS A 119 -3.96 8.08 -25.40
C CYS A 119 -4.41 6.61 -25.23
N ALA A 120 -3.69 5.82 -24.47
CA ALA A 120 -4.02 4.42 -24.16
C ALA A 120 -3.50 4.04 -22.76
N LEU A 121 -4.11 3.01 -22.18
CA LEU A 121 -3.69 2.42 -20.91
C LEU A 121 -3.42 0.93 -21.11
N VAL A 122 -2.27 0.45 -20.64
CA VAL A 122 -1.98 -0.98 -20.55
C VAL A 122 -1.82 -1.32 -19.07
N VAL A 123 -2.60 -2.28 -18.59
CA VAL A 123 -2.54 -2.80 -17.22
C VAL A 123 -2.02 -4.22 -17.29
N ASP A 124 -0.77 -4.40 -16.95
CA ASP A 124 -0.16 -5.71 -16.82
C ASP A 124 -0.48 -6.33 -15.46
N GLU A 125 -0.46 -7.66 -15.36
CA GLU A 125 -0.90 -8.40 -14.17
C GLU A 125 -2.27 -7.93 -13.64
N ALA A 126 -3.21 -7.68 -14.57
CA ALA A 126 -4.50 -7.08 -14.26
C ALA A 126 -5.35 -7.93 -13.30
N HIS A 127 -5.03 -9.21 -13.10
CA HIS A 127 -5.66 -10.04 -12.07
C HIS A 127 -5.50 -9.48 -10.64
N LYS A 128 -4.47 -8.65 -10.39
CA LYS A 128 -4.25 -7.98 -9.11
C LYS A 128 -5.06 -6.70 -8.93
N LEU A 129 -5.64 -6.18 -10.00
CA LEU A 129 -6.36 -4.91 -9.98
C LEU A 129 -7.55 -4.88 -9.00
N PRO A 130 -8.41 -5.92 -8.92
CA PRO A 130 -9.52 -5.93 -7.97
C PRO A 130 -9.07 -5.88 -6.52
N GLU A 131 -8.05 -6.65 -6.15
CA GLU A 131 -7.52 -6.64 -4.78
C GLU A 131 -6.89 -5.28 -4.44
N THR A 132 -6.05 -4.75 -5.32
CA THR A 132 -5.45 -3.42 -5.13
C THR A 132 -6.50 -2.33 -5.03
N ALA A 133 -7.58 -2.42 -5.82
CA ALA A 133 -8.68 -1.47 -5.76
C ALA A 133 -9.44 -1.57 -4.42
N ARG A 134 -9.70 -2.78 -3.89
CA ARG A 134 -10.30 -2.94 -2.55
C ARG A 134 -9.47 -2.28 -1.47
N GLN A 135 -8.16 -2.41 -1.52
CA GLN A 135 -7.24 -1.74 -0.59
C GLN A 135 -7.25 -0.21 -0.76
N MET A 136 -7.23 0.28 -2.00
CA MET A 136 -7.19 1.71 -2.29
C MET A 136 -8.49 2.47 -1.99
N PHE A 137 -9.64 1.83 -2.18
CA PHE A 137 -10.96 2.35 -1.79
C PHE A 137 -11.31 2.02 -0.34
N GLY A 138 -10.51 1.18 0.32
CA GLY A 138 -10.66 0.82 1.71
C GLY A 138 -10.25 1.94 2.66
N VAL A 139 -10.64 1.78 3.92
CA VAL A 139 -10.28 2.68 5.02
C VAL A 139 -9.73 1.85 6.16
N THR A 140 -8.66 2.32 6.77
CA THR A 140 -8.03 1.66 7.92
C THR A 140 -7.90 2.61 9.09
N LEU A 141 -7.93 2.06 10.31
CA LEU A 141 -7.66 2.78 11.56
C LEU A 141 -6.70 1.93 12.42
N ALA A 142 -5.48 2.41 12.54
CA ALA A 142 -4.48 1.86 13.43
C ALA A 142 -4.32 2.73 14.69
N ALA A 143 -3.71 2.15 15.72
CA ALA A 143 -3.36 2.90 16.94
C ALA A 143 -2.46 4.10 16.63
N GLU A 144 -1.59 3.99 15.64
CA GLU A 144 -0.66 5.04 15.22
C GLU A 144 -1.35 6.28 14.64
N ASP A 145 -2.50 6.14 13.99
CA ASP A 145 -3.25 7.29 13.45
C ASP A 145 -3.69 8.25 14.57
N ILE A 146 -4.18 7.68 15.67
CA ILE A 146 -4.61 8.44 16.85
C ILE A 146 -3.40 9.06 17.55
N ARG A 147 -2.31 8.29 17.73
CA ARG A 147 -1.06 8.79 18.34
C ARG A 147 -0.50 9.96 17.53
N THR A 148 -0.40 9.80 16.23
CA THR A 148 0.15 10.83 15.34
C THR A 148 -0.69 12.10 15.34
N LEU A 149 -2.03 12.00 15.40
CA LEU A 149 -2.89 13.17 15.57
C LEU A 149 -2.67 13.83 16.93
N THR A 150 -2.57 13.05 18.01
CA THR A 150 -2.30 13.55 19.36
C THR A 150 -0.98 14.31 19.42
N TYR A 151 0.08 13.77 18.82
CA TYR A 151 1.38 14.45 18.72
C TYR A 151 1.31 15.74 17.90
N SER A 152 0.54 15.74 16.80
CA SER A 152 0.37 16.94 15.98
C SER A 152 -0.31 18.06 16.76
N LEU A 153 -1.37 17.76 17.50
CA LEU A 153 -2.06 18.72 18.35
C LEU A 153 -1.12 19.29 19.44
N ARG A 154 -0.29 18.44 20.06
CA ARG A 154 0.72 18.88 21.02
C ARG A 154 1.79 19.77 20.40
N GLY A 155 2.28 19.42 19.20
CA GLY A 155 3.25 20.21 18.46
C GLY A 155 2.75 21.61 18.13
N GLU A 156 1.45 21.77 17.89
CA GLU A 156 0.79 23.04 17.68
C GLU A 156 0.28 23.72 18.99
N ARG A 157 0.69 23.20 20.15
CA ARG A 157 0.38 23.70 21.51
C ARG A 157 -1.09 23.58 21.95
N PHE A 158 -1.88 22.75 21.30
CA PHE A 158 -3.25 22.42 21.72
C PHE A 158 -3.24 21.28 22.75
N LEU A 159 -2.59 21.50 23.91
CA LEU A 159 -2.31 20.46 24.90
C LEU A 159 -3.58 19.84 25.47
N LEU A 160 -4.58 20.65 25.81
CA LEU A 160 -5.85 20.17 26.34
C LEU A 160 -6.58 19.25 25.35
N ALA A 161 -6.63 19.63 24.08
CA ALA A 161 -7.26 18.81 23.04
C ALA A 161 -6.52 17.48 22.84
N ALA A 162 -5.20 17.50 22.88
CA ALA A 162 -4.35 16.31 22.81
C ALA A 162 -4.56 15.36 23.99
N ASP A 163 -4.68 15.89 25.21
CA ASP A 163 -4.92 15.10 26.42
C ASP A 163 -6.33 14.50 26.42
N ILE A 164 -7.35 15.27 26.05
CA ILE A 164 -8.72 14.77 25.90
C ILE A 164 -8.78 13.64 24.87
N LEU A 165 -8.14 13.80 23.70
CA LEU A 165 -8.11 12.75 22.69
C LEU A 165 -7.38 11.50 23.18
N ARG A 166 -6.23 11.64 23.84
CA ARG A 166 -5.49 10.52 24.42
C ARG A 166 -6.35 9.75 25.42
N ASP A 167 -6.96 10.45 26.35
CA ASP A 167 -7.71 9.84 27.48
C ASP A 167 -9.00 9.17 26.98
N THR A 168 -9.72 9.80 26.08
CA THR A 168 -10.95 9.22 25.48
C THR A 168 -10.65 8.03 24.56
N SER A 169 -9.46 8.00 23.96
CA SER A 169 -9.02 6.90 23.09
C SER A 169 -8.32 5.75 23.83
N ALA A 170 -8.03 5.89 25.12
CA ALA A 170 -7.22 4.92 25.87
C ALA A 170 -7.79 3.49 25.86
N SER A 171 -9.10 3.33 25.90
CA SER A 171 -9.77 2.02 25.84
C SER A 171 -9.58 1.37 24.46
N LEU A 172 -9.80 2.13 23.40
CA LEU A 172 -9.59 1.67 22.02
C LEU A 172 -8.12 1.30 21.79
N MET A 173 -7.21 2.19 22.21
CA MET A 173 -5.76 1.99 22.03
C MET A 173 -5.25 0.71 22.70
N ARG A 174 -5.72 0.39 23.90
CA ARG A 174 -5.38 -0.88 24.57
C ARG A 174 -5.86 -2.10 23.82
N LYS A 175 -7.09 -2.05 23.28
CA LYS A 175 -7.65 -3.14 22.49
C LYS A 175 -6.91 -3.35 21.17
N LEU A 176 -6.45 -2.29 20.53
CA LEU A 176 -5.68 -2.36 19.30
C LEU A 176 -4.24 -2.86 19.55
N ALA A 177 -3.61 -2.46 20.65
CA ALA A 177 -2.22 -2.82 20.96
C ALA A 177 -2.06 -4.27 21.46
N SER A 178 -3.08 -4.83 22.11
CA SER A 178 -3.05 -6.19 22.66
C SER A 178 -4.37 -6.88 22.35
N PRO A 179 -4.62 -7.24 21.10
CA PRO A 179 -5.87 -7.84 20.71
C PRO A 179 -5.97 -9.25 21.30
N PRO A 180 -7.11 -9.61 21.90
CA PRO A 180 -7.40 -11.01 22.15
C PRO A 180 -7.61 -11.70 20.80
N LYS A 181 -7.06 -12.94 20.65
CA LYS A 181 -7.21 -13.72 19.43
C LYS A 181 -8.69 -13.84 19.02
N ASP A 182 -8.96 -13.71 17.73
CA ASP A 182 -10.25 -13.98 17.09
C ASP A 182 -11.45 -13.14 17.59
N LYS A 183 -11.25 -11.89 17.94
CA LYS A 183 -12.38 -11.00 18.29
C LYS A 183 -13.04 -10.40 17.05
N PRO A 184 -14.36 -10.49 16.95
CA PRO A 184 -15.10 -9.88 15.86
C PRO A 184 -14.99 -8.34 15.92
N PHE A 185 -15.18 -7.69 14.79
CA PHE A 185 -15.13 -6.21 14.66
C PHE A 185 -16.01 -5.51 15.71
N ALA A 186 -17.18 -6.07 16.03
CA ALA A 186 -18.11 -5.56 17.04
C ALA A 186 -17.46 -5.37 18.44
N TYR A 187 -16.42 -6.10 18.77
CA TYR A 187 -15.67 -5.93 20.02
C TYR A 187 -15.06 -4.51 20.17
N TYR A 188 -14.72 -3.88 19.06
CA TYR A 188 -14.08 -2.56 19.03
C TYR A 188 -15.08 -1.42 18.97
N THR A 189 -16.30 -1.63 18.43
CA THR A 189 -17.29 -0.60 18.13
C THR A 189 -17.66 0.26 19.35
N ASN A 190 -17.86 -0.37 20.52
CA ASN A 190 -18.19 0.38 21.74
C ASN A 190 -17.06 1.31 22.21
N SER A 191 -15.80 0.99 21.87
CA SER A 191 -14.64 1.78 22.24
C SER A 191 -14.41 2.98 21.33
N LEU A 192 -15.13 3.09 20.22
CA LEU A 192 -15.07 4.22 19.28
C LEU A 192 -15.94 5.41 19.71
N ALA A 193 -16.93 5.21 20.57
CA ALA A 193 -17.88 6.25 20.94
C ALA A 193 -17.26 7.44 21.69
N ALA A 194 -16.29 7.19 22.57
CA ALA A 194 -15.62 8.25 23.34
C ALA A 194 -14.68 9.09 22.45
N PRO A 195 -13.76 8.48 21.66
CA PRO A 195 -12.92 9.24 20.73
C PRO A 195 -13.74 9.98 19.67
N GLU A 196 -14.83 9.44 19.15
CA GLU A 196 -15.67 10.15 18.18
C GLU A 196 -16.25 11.46 18.76
N ARG A 197 -16.77 11.41 20.00
CA ARG A 197 -17.28 12.61 20.66
C ARG A 197 -16.20 13.67 20.86
N SER A 198 -15.01 13.28 21.33
CA SER A 198 -13.91 14.22 21.50
C SER A 198 -13.41 14.79 20.17
N LEU A 199 -13.29 13.98 19.13
CA LEU A 199 -12.92 14.44 17.79
C LEU A 199 -13.95 15.42 17.21
N THR A 200 -15.25 15.20 17.48
CA THR A 200 -16.32 16.15 17.09
C THR A 200 -16.10 17.52 17.72
N VAL A 201 -15.82 17.56 19.04
CA VAL A 201 -15.58 18.82 19.77
C VAL A 201 -14.31 19.50 19.27
N ILE A 202 -13.21 18.74 19.16
CA ILE A 202 -11.92 19.24 18.68
C ILE A 202 -12.06 19.81 17.27
N SER A 203 -12.75 19.10 16.38
CA SER A 203 -12.97 19.56 15.01
C SER A 203 -13.74 20.87 14.94
N ARG A 204 -14.78 21.03 15.77
CA ARG A 204 -15.59 22.27 15.80
C ARG A 204 -14.79 23.45 16.37
N GLN A 205 -14.04 23.23 17.44
CA GLN A 205 -13.36 24.31 18.15
C GLN A 205 -12.06 24.76 17.49
N LEU A 206 -11.32 23.82 16.87
CA LEU A 206 -9.97 24.08 16.38
C LEU A 206 -9.84 24.16 14.85
N HIS A 207 -10.93 23.96 14.09
CA HIS A 207 -10.87 23.87 12.63
C HIS A 207 -10.13 25.05 11.96
N GLY A 208 -10.37 26.29 12.41
CA GLY A 208 -9.73 27.49 11.87
C GLY A 208 -8.33 27.77 12.42
N LEU A 209 -7.93 27.11 13.51
CA LEU A 209 -6.71 27.40 14.25
C LEU A 209 -5.57 26.42 13.90
N LEU A 210 -5.89 25.25 13.36
CA LEU A 210 -4.93 24.20 13.02
C LEU A 210 -4.22 24.49 11.69
N THR A 211 -2.98 24.07 11.61
CA THR A 211 -2.26 24.03 10.32
C THR A 211 -3.02 23.16 9.31
N PRO A 212 -2.87 23.39 8.00
CA PRO A 212 -3.52 22.59 6.96
C PRO A 212 -3.23 21.08 7.10
N ALA A 213 -2.02 20.72 7.52
CA ALA A 213 -1.60 19.32 7.70
C ALA A 213 -2.35 18.66 8.87
N THR A 214 -2.38 19.29 10.04
CA THR A 214 -3.06 18.77 11.23
C THR A 214 -4.58 18.78 11.06
N ARG A 215 -5.15 19.80 10.41
CA ARG A 215 -6.57 19.85 10.06
C ARG A 215 -6.98 18.67 9.18
N ARG A 216 -6.19 18.37 8.15
CA ARG A 216 -6.46 17.22 7.26
C ARG A 216 -6.36 15.90 8.01
N ARG A 217 -5.35 15.75 8.88
CA ARG A 217 -5.21 14.55 9.73
C ARG A 217 -6.39 14.39 10.67
N LEU A 218 -6.81 15.47 11.34
CA LEU A 218 -8.00 15.47 12.20
C LEU A 218 -9.25 15.06 11.43
N LYS A 219 -9.48 15.64 10.24
CA LYS A 219 -10.60 15.27 9.38
C LYS A 219 -10.58 13.78 9.01
N ASN A 220 -9.41 13.25 8.63
CA ASN A 220 -9.27 11.85 8.25
C ASN A 220 -9.56 10.91 9.43
N VAL A 221 -8.92 11.14 10.60
CA VAL A 221 -9.13 10.32 11.79
C VAL A 221 -10.60 10.40 12.25
N PHE A 222 -11.18 11.58 12.25
CA PHE A 222 -12.59 11.77 12.62
C PHE A 222 -13.54 11.02 11.69
N SER A 223 -13.40 11.19 10.36
CA SER A 223 -14.26 10.50 9.39
C SER A 223 -14.10 8.98 9.46
N THR A 224 -12.88 8.50 9.70
CA THR A 224 -12.59 7.07 9.86
C THR A 224 -13.21 6.51 11.14
N VAL A 225 -13.03 7.15 12.28
CA VAL A 225 -13.65 6.74 13.56
C VAL A 225 -15.18 6.75 13.46
N SER A 226 -15.77 7.77 12.83
CA SER A 226 -17.23 7.85 12.62
C SER A 226 -17.73 6.74 11.71
N LEU A 227 -17.01 6.42 10.62
CA LEU A 227 -17.36 5.33 9.72
C LEU A 227 -17.37 3.99 10.46
N PHE A 228 -16.31 3.68 11.22
CA PHE A 228 -16.21 2.43 11.97
C PHE A 228 -17.25 2.32 13.10
N ARG A 229 -17.70 3.43 13.66
CA ARG A 229 -18.72 3.43 14.69
C ARG A 229 -20.15 3.30 14.12
N GLN A 230 -20.46 4.04 13.07
CA GLN A 230 -21.81 4.11 12.48
C GLN A 230 -22.06 2.94 11.52
N GLY A 231 -21.00 2.40 10.92
CA GLY A 231 -21.09 1.42 9.85
C GLY A 231 -21.49 2.07 8.52
N ASN A 232 -21.40 1.28 7.47
CA ASN A 232 -21.91 1.58 6.14
C ASN A 232 -22.31 0.25 5.49
N PRO A 233 -23.56 0.06 5.05
CA PRO A 233 -24.03 -1.19 4.46
C PRO A 233 -23.33 -1.57 3.16
N GLU A 234 -22.68 -0.62 2.49
CA GLU A 234 -21.90 -0.86 1.29
C GLU A 234 -20.46 -1.31 1.57
N MET A 235 -20.08 -1.44 2.85
CA MET A 235 -18.73 -1.80 3.26
C MET A 235 -18.70 -3.07 4.11
N VAL A 236 -17.64 -3.83 3.96
CA VAL A 236 -17.29 -4.97 4.81
C VAL A 236 -16.27 -4.53 5.84
N PHE A 237 -16.58 -4.74 7.13
CA PHE A 237 -15.74 -4.37 8.26
C PHE A 237 -15.05 -5.61 8.83
N TYR A 238 -13.74 -5.53 8.99
CA TYR A 238 -12.92 -6.63 9.49
C TYR A 238 -11.69 -6.10 10.24
N THR A 239 -10.88 -7.00 10.76
CA THR A 239 -9.63 -6.65 11.45
C THR A 239 -8.46 -7.36 10.81
N GLU A 240 -7.32 -6.67 10.74
CA GLU A 240 -6.03 -7.24 10.31
C GLU A 240 -4.98 -7.01 11.39
N GLU A 241 -3.93 -7.81 11.36
CA GLU A 241 -2.74 -7.57 12.18
C GLU A 241 -1.89 -6.47 11.55
N ASP A 242 -1.46 -5.50 12.36
CA ASP A 242 -0.54 -4.47 11.90
C ASP A 242 0.91 -4.99 11.89
N ASN A 243 1.82 -4.23 11.27
CA ASN A 243 3.25 -4.60 11.16
C ASN A 243 3.98 -4.68 12.52
N CYS A 244 3.33 -4.31 13.61
CA CYS A 244 3.87 -4.31 14.98
C CYS A 244 3.22 -5.37 15.87
N GLY A 245 2.38 -6.25 15.31
CA GLY A 245 1.64 -7.28 16.05
C GLY A 245 0.40 -6.73 16.78
N GLY A 246 0.00 -5.49 16.49
CA GLY A 246 -1.28 -4.92 16.93
C GLY A 246 -2.42 -5.25 15.97
N THR A 247 -3.61 -4.78 16.29
CA THR A 247 -4.78 -4.89 15.41
C THR A 247 -5.06 -3.57 14.72
N MET A 248 -5.37 -3.64 13.44
CA MET A 248 -5.87 -2.56 12.62
C MET A 248 -7.35 -2.83 12.28
N LEU A 249 -8.22 -1.84 12.46
CA LEU A 249 -9.58 -1.91 11.97
C LEU A 249 -9.59 -1.57 10.49
N CYS A 250 -10.25 -2.40 9.69
CA CYS A 250 -10.31 -2.27 8.24
C CYS A 250 -11.76 -2.23 7.77
N ALA A 251 -12.02 -1.42 6.77
CA ALA A 251 -13.27 -1.41 6.02
C ALA A 251 -12.96 -1.39 4.53
N THR A 252 -13.59 -2.25 3.75
CA THR A 252 -13.45 -2.29 2.30
C THR A 252 -14.80 -2.24 1.64
N ILE A 253 -14.86 -1.75 0.41
CA ILE A 253 -16.09 -1.70 -0.36
C ILE A 253 -16.52 -3.12 -0.74
N ALA A 254 -17.79 -3.45 -0.50
CA ALA A 254 -18.35 -4.76 -0.86
C ALA A 254 -18.43 -4.95 -2.38
N ASP A 255 -18.84 -3.90 -3.10
CA ASP A 255 -18.92 -3.88 -4.57
C ASP A 255 -18.00 -2.81 -5.16
N LEU A 256 -16.95 -3.26 -5.83
CA LEU A 256 -16.00 -2.39 -6.54
C LEU A 256 -16.54 -1.88 -7.88
N THR A 257 -17.58 -2.50 -8.40
CA THR A 257 -18.09 -2.29 -9.77
C THR A 257 -18.42 -0.83 -10.04
N ALA A 258 -19.22 -0.24 -9.16
CA ALA A 258 -19.65 1.15 -9.29
C ALA A 258 -18.45 2.11 -9.17
N GLN A 259 -17.52 1.83 -8.26
CA GLN A 259 -16.34 2.67 -8.05
C GLN A 259 -15.39 2.65 -9.25
N LEU A 260 -15.10 1.48 -9.80
CA LEU A 260 -14.23 1.36 -10.96
C LEU A 260 -14.87 1.96 -12.21
N ARG A 261 -16.20 1.83 -12.37
CA ARG A 261 -16.92 2.49 -13.46
C ARG A 261 -16.86 4.02 -13.38
N GLN A 262 -16.99 4.58 -12.20
CA GLN A 262 -16.95 6.03 -11.98
C GLN A 262 -15.54 6.62 -12.06
N THR A 263 -14.52 5.81 -11.92
CA THR A 263 -13.13 6.25 -11.86
C THR A 263 -12.32 5.75 -13.05
N LEU A 264 -11.94 4.48 -13.08
CA LEU A 264 -10.99 3.93 -14.04
C LEU A 264 -11.60 3.76 -15.43
N TRP A 265 -12.85 3.25 -15.52
CA TRP A 265 -13.55 2.98 -16.78
C TRP A 265 -14.33 4.17 -17.34
N ARG A 266 -14.35 5.30 -16.63
CA ARG A 266 -15.02 6.52 -17.10
C ARG A 266 -14.33 7.17 -18.30
N GLN A 267 -13.02 6.96 -18.44
CA GLN A 267 -12.23 7.61 -19.47
C GLN A 267 -12.44 6.94 -20.83
N GLU A 268 -12.68 7.73 -21.87
CA GLU A 268 -12.85 7.29 -23.26
C GLU A 268 -11.49 7.07 -23.93
N ARG A 269 -10.71 6.14 -23.43
CA ARG A 269 -9.43 5.74 -24.05
C ARG A 269 -9.36 4.23 -24.17
N PRO A 270 -8.63 3.69 -25.14
CA PRO A 270 -8.35 2.27 -25.22
C PRO A 270 -7.66 1.78 -23.94
N VAL A 271 -8.13 0.64 -23.42
CA VAL A 271 -7.54 -0.02 -22.25
C VAL A 271 -7.26 -1.47 -22.62
N VAL A 272 -6.02 -1.90 -22.41
CA VAL A 272 -5.60 -3.28 -22.53
C VAL A 272 -5.33 -3.82 -21.13
N LEU A 273 -6.04 -4.89 -20.77
CA LEU A 273 -5.84 -5.62 -19.52
C LEU A 273 -5.19 -6.96 -19.85
N THR A 274 -4.01 -7.21 -19.34
CA THR A 274 -3.26 -8.43 -19.64
C THR A 274 -2.80 -9.13 -18.36
N SER A 275 -2.86 -10.45 -18.37
CA SER A 275 -2.30 -11.31 -17.32
C SER A 275 -2.35 -12.77 -17.78
N ALA A 276 -1.54 -13.61 -17.15
CA ALA A 276 -1.60 -15.06 -17.36
C ALA A 276 -2.86 -15.73 -16.77
N THR A 277 -3.61 -15.05 -15.89
CA THR A 277 -4.67 -15.66 -15.04
C THR A 277 -5.96 -14.86 -14.99
N LEU A 278 -6.33 -14.13 -16.06
CA LEU A 278 -7.61 -13.40 -16.14
C LEU A 278 -8.79 -14.33 -16.42
N ALA A 279 -8.56 -15.40 -17.16
CA ALA A 279 -9.57 -16.37 -17.52
C ALA A 279 -9.44 -17.66 -16.72
N VAL A 280 -10.54 -18.36 -16.51
CA VAL A 280 -10.59 -19.77 -16.08
C VAL A 280 -10.96 -20.59 -17.30
N GLY A 281 -9.97 -21.28 -17.89
CA GLY A 281 -10.09 -21.79 -19.26
C GLY A 281 -10.14 -20.61 -20.25
N GLU A 282 -11.28 -20.43 -20.92
CA GLU A 282 -11.54 -19.29 -21.83
C GLU A 282 -12.58 -18.31 -21.27
N ASP A 283 -13.02 -18.49 -20.02
CA ASP A 283 -14.07 -17.70 -19.39
C ASP A 283 -13.51 -16.55 -18.54
N PHE A 284 -13.75 -15.31 -18.97
CA PHE A 284 -13.38 -14.06 -18.28
C PHE A 284 -14.48 -13.55 -17.33
N ARG A 285 -15.58 -14.25 -17.16
CA ARG A 285 -16.77 -13.80 -16.44
C ARG A 285 -16.43 -13.30 -15.03
N ARG A 286 -15.68 -14.09 -14.26
CA ARG A 286 -15.31 -13.74 -12.89
C ARG A 286 -14.55 -12.42 -12.80
N PHE A 287 -13.54 -12.24 -13.65
CA PHE A 287 -12.77 -10.99 -13.67
C PHE A 287 -13.64 -9.80 -14.07
N LYS A 288 -14.52 -9.97 -15.06
CA LYS A 288 -15.45 -8.91 -15.49
C LYS A 288 -16.49 -8.57 -14.41
N GLU A 289 -16.98 -9.54 -13.67
CA GLU A 289 -17.84 -9.33 -12.51
C GLU A 289 -17.14 -8.49 -11.45
N GLU A 290 -15.93 -8.87 -11.05
CA GLU A 290 -15.16 -8.19 -10.01
C GLU A 290 -14.73 -6.77 -10.42
N THR A 291 -14.55 -6.50 -11.70
CA THR A 291 -14.09 -5.20 -12.21
C THR A 291 -15.20 -4.31 -12.77
N GLY A 292 -16.45 -4.80 -12.85
CA GLY A 292 -17.57 -4.05 -13.39
C GLY A 292 -17.64 -4.00 -14.91
N LEU A 293 -16.92 -4.87 -15.58
CA LEU A 293 -16.87 -4.94 -17.05
C LEU A 293 -17.85 -5.96 -17.65
N LEU A 294 -18.60 -6.71 -16.83
CA LEU A 294 -19.46 -7.82 -17.30
C LEU A 294 -20.49 -7.38 -18.35
N THR A 295 -21.06 -6.20 -18.19
CA THR A 295 -22.12 -5.67 -19.07
C THR A 295 -21.62 -4.59 -20.02
N ASP A 296 -20.31 -4.37 -20.09
CA ASP A 296 -19.75 -3.36 -21.00
C ASP A 296 -19.54 -3.96 -22.39
N SER A 297 -20.34 -3.53 -23.36
CA SER A 297 -20.32 -4.04 -24.74
C SER A 297 -19.05 -3.66 -25.53
N ARG A 298 -18.21 -2.77 -24.99
CA ARG A 298 -16.95 -2.37 -25.61
C ARG A 298 -15.82 -3.38 -25.34
N VAL A 299 -16.02 -4.33 -24.40
CA VAL A 299 -15.01 -5.30 -24.01
C VAL A 299 -14.90 -6.40 -25.08
N THR A 300 -13.69 -6.62 -25.54
CA THR A 300 -13.31 -7.77 -26.37
C THR A 300 -12.36 -8.68 -25.59
N GLU A 301 -12.49 -9.97 -25.76
CA GLU A 301 -11.73 -10.99 -25.03
C GLU A 301 -10.84 -11.77 -25.98
N SER A 302 -9.64 -12.10 -25.53
CA SER A 302 -8.72 -12.93 -26.31
C SER A 302 -7.84 -13.77 -25.38
N VAL A 303 -7.67 -15.04 -25.70
CA VAL A 303 -6.77 -15.96 -25.03
C VAL A 303 -5.63 -16.30 -25.98
N ALA A 304 -4.40 -16.04 -25.58
CA ALA A 304 -3.21 -16.51 -26.27
C ALA A 304 -2.78 -17.86 -25.66
N PRO A 305 -2.50 -18.88 -26.48
CA PRO A 305 -1.99 -20.15 -25.94
C PRO A 305 -0.62 -19.95 -25.29
N SER A 306 -0.33 -20.75 -24.27
CA SER A 306 0.99 -20.76 -23.66
C SER A 306 2.05 -21.17 -24.68
N PRO A 307 3.19 -20.47 -24.75
CA PRO A 307 4.32 -20.88 -25.59
C PRO A 307 5.08 -22.08 -25.02
N PHE A 308 4.77 -22.50 -23.79
CA PHE A 308 5.48 -23.59 -23.14
C PHE A 308 4.79 -24.92 -23.38
N ASP A 309 5.56 -25.94 -23.75
CA ASP A 309 5.09 -27.32 -23.83
C ASP A 309 5.15 -27.96 -22.43
N TYR A 310 4.04 -27.87 -21.71
CA TYR A 310 3.92 -28.44 -20.36
C TYR A 310 3.99 -29.97 -20.32
N GLN A 311 3.68 -30.66 -21.42
CA GLN A 311 3.77 -32.12 -21.46
C GLN A 311 5.24 -32.59 -21.44
N GLN A 312 6.11 -31.82 -22.04
CA GLN A 312 7.54 -32.13 -22.06
C GLN A 312 8.33 -31.44 -20.93
N ASN A 313 7.91 -30.25 -20.51
CA ASN A 313 8.69 -29.40 -19.61
C ASN A 313 8.11 -29.27 -18.19
N CYS A 314 7.04 -30.01 -17.86
CA CYS A 314 6.46 -30.00 -16.53
C CYS A 314 6.44 -31.41 -15.93
N LEU A 315 6.97 -31.55 -14.70
CA LEU A 315 6.93 -32.76 -13.93
C LEU A 315 6.14 -32.51 -12.64
N LEU A 316 5.02 -33.23 -12.46
CA LEU A 316 4.32 -33.26 -11.18
C LEU A 316 4.96 -34.33 -10.29
N TYR A 317 5.65 -33.88 -9.25
CA TYR A 317 6.27 -34.75 -8.24
C TYR A 317 5.46 -34.71 -6.94
N LEU A 318 5.04 -35.88 -6.45
CA LEU A 318 4.24 -36.02 -5.23
C LEU A 318 5.04 -36.83 -4.20
N PRO A 319 5.84 -36.18 -3.34
CA PRO A 319 6.62 -36.86 -2.32
C PRO A 319 5.74 -37.45 -1.22
N GLN A 320 6.18 -38.62 -0.66
CA GLN A 320 5.55 -39.20 0.50
C GLN A 320 6.13 -38.61 1.78
N ILE A 321 5.58 -37.46 2.19
CA ILE A 321 5.99 -36.77 3.43
C ILE A 321 4.89 -36.88 4.50
N PRO A 322 5.24 -36.79 5.83
CA PRO A 322 4.28 -36.79 6.91
C PRO A 322 3.23 -35.68 6.76
N PRO A 323 2.01 -35.89 7.32
CA PRO A 323 0.99 -34.86 7.25
C PRO A 323 1.43 -33.58 8.02
N ARG A 324 1.05 -32.40 7.50
CA ARG A 324 1.43 -31.07 8.04
C ARG A 324 1.09 -30.86 9.52
N GLN A 325 0.14 -31.64 10.08
CA GLN A 325 -0.22 -31.62 11.51
C GLN A 325 0.94 -32.02 12.43
N LYS A 326 1.96 -32.74 11.93
CA LYS A 326 3.23 -33.05 12.64
C LYS A 326 4.31 -32.08 12.19
N ALA A 327 4.20 -30.81 12.53
CA ALA A 327 4.92 -29.69 11.91
C ALA A 327 6.45 -29.88 11.78
N ALA A 328 7.14 -30.32 12.84
CA ALA A 328 8.60 -30.50 12.78
C ALA A 328 8.98 -31.60 11.77
N ALA A 329 8.43 -32.81 11.90
CA ALA A 329 8.73 -33.89 10.99
C ALA A 329 8.34 -33.61 9.53
N TYR A 330 7.30 -32.80 9.31
CA TYR A 330 6.91 -32.37 7.97
C TYR A 330 7.98 -31.51 7.30
N TYR A 331 8.49 -30.50 8.00
CA TYR A 331 9.49 -29.59 7.42
C TYR A 331 10.85 -30.26 7.25
N ASP A 332 11.24 -31.17 8.14
CA ASP A 332 12.47 -31.96 8.02
C ASP A 332 12.46 -32.84 6.76
N GLU A 333 11.37 -33.57 6.53
CA GLU A 333 11.25 -34.40 5.33
C GLU A 333 11.09 -33.56 4.06
N LEU A 334 10.34 -32.46 4.11
CA LEU A 334 10.23 -31.52 2.99
C LEU A 334 11.59 -30.91 2.61
N ALA A 335 12.43 -30.58 3.59
CA ALA A 335 13.78 -30.07 3.35
C ALA A 335 14.67 -31.10 2.66
N LYS A 336 14.59 -32.38 3.08
CA LYS A 336 15.34 -33.49 2.44
C LYS A 336 14.92 -33.70 0.99
N GLU A 337 13.61 -33.67 0.72
CA GLU A 337 13.09 -33.82 -0.65
C GLU A 337 13.49 -32.65 -1.55
N ILE A 338 13.39 -31.42 -1.04
CA ILE A 338 13.83 -30.23 -1.79
C ILE A 338 15.36 -30.30 -2.05
N ALA A 339 16.16 -30.68 -1.05
CA ALA A 339 17.61 -30.82 -1.22
C ALA A 339 17.96 -31.89 -2.27
N ALA A 340 17.24 -33.02 -2.29
CA ALA A 340 17.41 -34.04 -3.30
C ALA A 340 17.10 -33.54 -4.72
N LEU A 341 15.99 -32.78 -4.88
CA LEU A 341 15.63 -32.16 -6.16
C LEU A 341 16.65 -31.11 -6.62
N LEU A 342 17.13 -30.26 -5.69
CA LEU A 342 18.15 -29.25 -5.99
C LEU A 342 19.47 -29.90 -6.43
N ASN A 343 19.87 -31.00 -5.78
CA ASN A 343 21.05 -31.76 -6.17
C ASN A 343 20.88 -32.43 -7.55
N ALA A 344 19.71 -33.00 -7.82
CA ALA A 344 19.39 -33.59 -9.12
C ALA A 344 19.42 -32.52 -10.26
N ALA A 345 18.97 -31.29 -9.96
CA ALA A 345 19.03 -30.17 -10.86
C ALA A 345 20.40 -29.47 -10.89
N GLN A 346 21.44 -30.03 -10.22
CA GLN A 346 22.78 -29.45 -10.13
C GLN A 346 22.81 -27.97 -9.69
N GLY A 347 21.84 -27.58 -8.82
CA GLY A 347 21.68 -26.20 -8.35
C GLY A 347 21.00 -25.23 -9.34
N HIS A 348 20.67 -25.66 -10.54
CA HIS A 348 19.93 -24.84 -11.52
C HIS A 348 18.43 -24.86 -11.24
N ALA A 349 18.03 -24.41 -10.05
CA ALA A 349 16.65 -24.45 -9.60
C ALA A 349 16.27 -23.25 -8.74
N LEU A 350 15.01 -22.88 -8.80
CA LEU A 350 14.38 -21.88 -7.93
C LEU A 350 13.23 -22.55 -7.18
N ALA A 351 13.31 -22.58 -5.85
CA ALA A 351 12.25 -23.12 -5.00
C ALA A 351 11.27 -22.01 -4.61
N LEU A 352 9.99 -22.16 -4.99
CA LEU A 352 8.92 -21.24 -4.64
C LEU A 352 8.08 -21.82 -3.50
N PHE A 353 7.76 -20.99 -2.51
CA PHE A 353 6.99 -21.39 -1.33
C PHE A 353 5.69 -20.59 -1.24
N THR A 354 4.63 -21.21 -0.73
CA THR A 354 3.34 -20.58 -0.48
C THR A 354 3.28 -19.80 0.84
N SER A 355 4.31 -19.94 1.70
CA SER A 355 4.41 -19.19 2.96
C SER A 355 5.86 -18.94 3.37
N TYR A 356 6.10 -17.78 3.97
CA TYR A 356 7.40 -17.43 4.56
C TYR A 356 7.82 -18.38 5.69
N ALA A 357 6.84 -18.87 6.47
CA ALA A 357 7.11 -19.85 7.54
C ALA A 357 7.68 -21.15 6.98
N ALA A 358 7.10 -21.69 5.90
CA ALA A 358 7.63 -22.87 5.24
C ALA A 358 9.02 -22.63 4.64
N MET A 359 9.20 -21.48 3.98
CA MET A 359 10.51 -21.10 3.41
C MET A 359 11.59 -21.00 4.49
N SER A 360 11.29 -20.36 5.63
CA SER A 360 12.26 -20.22 6.73
C SER A 360 12.58 -21.57 7.40
N ALA A 361 11.58 -22.41 7.61
CA ALA A 361 11.77 -23.73 8.23
C ALA A 361 12.56 -24.71 7.36
N VAL A 362 12.52 -24.54 6.03
CA VAL A 362 13.29 -25.40 5.09
C VAL A 362 14.71 -24.84 4.84
N LYS A 363 14.92 -23.53 5.04
CA LYS A 363 16.22 -22.90 4.82
C LYS A 363 17.26 -23.27 5.88
N GLU A 364 16.84 -23.53 7.12
CA GLU A 364 17.70 -23.98 8.23
C GLU A 364 18.14 -25.45 8.07
#